data_ac1ccb900f0e230870db80a5f9e38836
#
_entry.id   ac1ccb900f0e230870db80a5f9e38836
#
_cell.length_a   1.000
_cell.length_b   1.000
_cell.length_c   1.000
_cell.angle_alpha   90.00
_cell.angle_beta   90.00
_cell.angle_gamma   90.00
#
_symmetry.space_group_name_H-M   'P 1'
#
loop_
_entity.id
_entity.type
_entity.pdbx_description
1 polymer ?
#
loop_
_entity_poly.entity_id
_entity_poly.type
_entity_poly.pdbx_seq_one_letter_code
_entity_poly.pdbx_strand_id
1 'polypeptide(L)'
;MADTSTRAQAATNLPSSLTSTPNYSSFAETAEMTITERPWWKNATVYQIYPASFKDSNGDGVGDLNGILSELDYIKSLGVDAIWICPMYDSPQVDMGYDISDYENVYPPYGTVADMERLIAAAHDLGIRVLLDLVINHTSDRHKWFQESRSSKDNPKRDWYIWRPAKYDADGTRRPPNNWRSNFGGSVWEWDELTQEYFLHLFCPEQPDLNWDNETCRHAIYDSAMRFWLDRGIDGFRVDTVNMYSKDPSFIDAPILDPSEQWQMAAGLYCNGPRMHEFLSEMNAILTSYNAMTVGECPHTPDRNKVLKYVSAKERQLSMVFQFDVVDVGFGQDLKYDTFPRNWTLPVLKDAITRTQQLIQGTDAWTTAFMENHDQARSISRFGSDKTEELRVKSGKMLALMLACLSGTLFVYQGQEIGMVNAPATWDVEVDYKDVESGNYYRYVVAKTKGDAEAKKRAAASLQHLARDHARVPMQWSDAANAGFTIAKEPWMRVVDNYKKLNVKTQEKDEGSVLAFWKAMLQLRKRNADLLVHGDFVLHVREDDKVFVFEKKFGGQSALVALNFTEDEINFEAPAVFEAGEAKRLVSTYEDGKAGPLRSFEGRVWVGRSKAS
;
A
#
# COMPACT_ATOMS: atom_id res chain seq x y z
N MET A 1 12.88 56.22 -27.44
CA MET A 1 13.53 55.66 -28.63
C MET A 1 14.04 54.29 -28.20
N ALA A 2 13.30 53.29 -28.57
CA ALA A 2 13.66 52.14 -29.37
C ALA A 2 14.80 51.33 -28.76
N ASP A 3 14.71 50.06 -28.44
CA ASP A 3 14.47 49.05 -29.46
C ASP A 3 14.00 47.72 -28.78
N THR A 4 13.05 47.10 -29.40
CA THR A 4 12.59 45.74 -29.20
C THR A 4 13.39 44.80 -30.10
N SER A 5 14.02 43.73 -29.56
CA SER A 5 14.40 42.62 -30.43
C SER A 5 14.39 41.27 -29.70
N THR A 6 13.41 40.48 -30.04
CA THR A 6 13.46 39.04 -30.38
C THR A 6 14.34 38.13 -29.52
N ARG A 7 13.71 37.35 -28.65
CA ARG A 7 14.20 36.03 -28.27
C ARG A 7 13.61 34.97 -29.21
N ALA A 8 14.48 34.44 -30.03
CA ALA A 8 14.22 33.36 -30.94
C ALA A 8 13.93 32.05 -30.18
N GLN A 9 12.92 31.36 -30.64
CA GLN A 9 12.59 29.96 -30.33
C GLN A 9 13.80 29.07 -30.67
N ALA A 10 14.29 28.36 -29.69
CA ALA A 10 15.08 27.15 -29.90
C ALA A 10 14.17 25.96 -29.81
N ALA A 11 13.58 25.56 -30.93
CA ALA A 11 12.99 24.25 -31.10
C ALA A 11 14.09 23.21 -31.13
N THR A 12 14.27 22.47 -30.06
CA THR A 12 15.09 21.27 -30.06
C THR A 12 14.32 20.14 -30.74
N ASN A 13 14.77 19.78 -31.93
CA ASN A 13 14.35 18.59 -32.68
C ASN A 13 14.68 17.33 -31.85
N LEU A 14 13.68 16.68 -31.30
CA LEU A 14 13.78 15.30 -30.84
C LEU A 14 13.81 14.37 -32.07
N PRO A 15 14.64 13.31 -32.09
CA PRO A 15 14.71 12.41 -33.24
C PRO A 15 13.39 11.68 -33.44
N SER A 16 12.92 11.61 -34.66
CA SER A 16 11.65 11.04 -35.14
C SER A 16 11.61 9.51 -35.18
N SER A 17 12.31 8.80 -34.29
CA SER A 17 12.40 7.33 -34.28
C SER A 17 11.68 6.64 -33.11
N LEU A 18 10.85 7.35 -32.33
CA LEU A 18 10.06 6.78 -31.23
C LEU A 18 8.55 6.67 -31.53
N THR A 19 8.14 6.52 -32.78
CA THR A 19 6.72 6.44 -33.16
C THR A 19 6.33 5.11 -33.79
N SER A 20 6.77 4.00 -33.24
CA SER A 20 6.09 2.72 -33.45
C SER A 20 5.34 2.30 -32.19
N THR A 21 4.48 3.18 -31.64
CA THR A 21 3.40 2.72 -30.78
C THR A 21 2.51 1.79 -31.59
N PRO A 22 2.16 0.59 -31.08
CA PRO A 22 1.15 -0.23 -31.71
C PRO A 22 -0.08 0.64 -31.99
N ASN A 23 -0.60 0.58 -33.20
CA ASN A 23 -1.69 1.44 -33.67
C ASN A 23 -3.02 0.99 -33.03
N TYR A 24 -3.35 1.52 -31.86
CA TYR A 24 -4.60 1.24 -31.11
C TYR A 24 -5.75 2.19 -31.50
N SER A 25 -5.68 2.86 -32.63
CA SER A 25 -6.55 3.97 -33.03
C SER A 25 -7.88 3.58 -33.68
N SER A 26 -8.43 2.38 -33.50
CA SER A 26 -9.69 1.99 -34.13
C SER A 26 -10.78 1.52 -33.18
N PHE A 27 -10.97 2.19 -32.05
CA PHE A 27 -12.26 2.08 -31.37
C PHE A 27 -13.15 3.20 -31.89
N ALA A 28 -14.25 2.82 -32.56
CA ALA A 28 -15.26 3.75 -33.00
C ALA A 28 -15.78 4.57 -31.82
N GLU A 29 -15.95 5.87 -32.02
CA GLU A 29 -16.67 6.77 -31.11
C GLU A 29 -18.02 6.12 -30.77
N THR A 30 -18.18 5.63 -29.55
CA THR A 30 -19.44 5.16 -29.03
C THR A 30 -20.17 6.33 -28.41
N ALA A 31 -21.49 6.36 -28.65
CA ALA A 31 -22.43 7.41 -28.29
C ALA A 31 -22.14 8.09 -26.96
N GLU A 32 -22.20 9.43 -26.96
CA GLU A 32 -22.17 10.29 -25.77
C GLU A 32 -23.23 9.83 -24.75
N MET A 33 -22.82 9.03 -23.79
CA MET A 33 -23.53 8.95 -22.52
C MET A 33 -23.07 10.16 -21.70
N THR A 34 -24.00 10.95 -21.22
CA THR A 34 -23.80 12.04 -20.27
C THR A 34 -22.98 11.49 -19.07
N ILE A 35 -21.68 11.73 -19.11
CA ILE A 35 -20.74 11.39 -18.03
C ILE A 35 -21.05 12.40 -16.93
N THR A 36 -21.76 11.97 -15.89
CA THR A 36 -21.67 12.65 -14.59
C THR A 36 -20.19 12.68 -14.24
N GLU A 37 -19.61 13.87 -14.00
CA GLU A 37 -18.19 14.02 -13.67
C GLU A 37 -17.83 13.11 -12.52
N ARG A 38 -17.07 12.06 -12.82
CA ARG A 38 -16.59 11.11 -11.80
C ARG A 38 -15.49 11.79 -11.00
N PRO A 39 -15.44 11.62 -9.67
CA PRO A 39 -14.32 12.10 -8.87
C PRO A 39 -12.99 11.60 -9.45
N TRP A 40 -11.98 12.48 -9.50
CA TRP A 40 -10.70 12.24 -10.16
C TRP A 40 -10.01 10.95 -9.70
N TRP A 41 -10.12 10.63 -8.42
CA TRP A 41 -9.46 9.45 -7.83
C TRP A 41 -9.97 8.12 -8.36
N LYS A 42 -11.19 8.05 -8.90
CA LYS A 42 -11.74 6.79 -9.44
C LYS A 42 -10.96 6.27 -10.64
N ASN A 43 -10.34 7.15 -11.41
CA ASN A 43 -9.52 6.78 -12.58
C ASN A 43 -8.02 6.87 -12.29
N ALA A 44 -7.63 7.33 -11.10
CA ALA A 44 -6.26 7.63 -10.79
C ALA A 44 -5.40 6.38 -10.57
N THR A 45 -4.13 6.56 -10.88
CA THR A 45 -3.04 5.72 -10.40
C THR A 45 -2.22 6.53 -9.40
N VAL A 46 -2.00 5.97 -8.22
CA VAL A 46 -1.22 6.56 -7.13
C VAL A 46 0.10 5.81 -7.01
N TYR A 47 1.22 6.55 -7.00
CA TYR A 47 2.54 5.99 -6.77
C TYR A 47 2.92 6.21 -5.30
N GLN A 48 3.14 5.12 -4.56
CA GLN A 48 3.51 5.17 -3.16
C GLN A 48 5.02 5.28 -2.98
N ILE A 49 5.44 6.24 -2.17
CA ILE A 49 6.84 6.53 -1.85
C ILE A 49 7.09 6.29 -0.36
N TYR A 50 8.12 5.52 -0.07
CA TYR A 50 8.69 5.34 1.26
C TYR A 50 9.96 6.21 1.36
N PRO A 51 9.90 7.39 2.01
CA PRO A 51 10.95 8.41 1.89
C PRO A 51 12.35 7.90 2.20
N ALA A 52 12.53 7.20 3.32
CA ALA A 52 13.84 6.69 3.77
C ALA A 52 14.59 5.88 2.70
N SER A 53 13.86 5.23 1.77
CA SER A 53 14.42 4.32 0.78
C SER A 53 14.23 4.76 -0.66
N PHE A 54 13.71 5.96 -0.92
CA PHE A 54 13.45 6.40 -2.29
C PHE A 54 14.70 6.98 -2.94
N LYS A 55 15.21 8.08 -2.44
CA LYS A 55 16.42 8.75 -2.95
C LYS A 55 17.04 9.64 -1.88
N ASP A 56 18.31 9.50 -1.65
CA ASP A 56 19.11 10.37 -0.79
C ASP A 56 19.75 11.49 -1.65
N SER A 57 19.43 12.73 -1.33
CA SER A 57 19.94 13.90 -2.04
C SER A 57 21.13 14.56 -1.34
N ASN A 58 21.29 14.35 -0.04
CA ASN A 58 22.28 15.04 0.80
C ASN A 58 23.51 14.20 1.14
N GLY A 59 23.45 12.86 0.92
CA GLY A 59 24.55 11.93 1.13
C GLY A 59 24.71 11.49 2.58
N ASP A 60 23.65 11.49 3.37
CA ASP A 60 23.65 10.98 4.76
C ASP A 60 23.29 9.49 4.88
N GLY A 61 22.86 8.89 3.77
CA GLY A 61 22.48 7.48 3.69
C GLY A 61 20.99 7.22 3.85
N VAL A 62 20.19 8.24 4.09
CA VAL A 62 18.74 8.18 4.23
C VAL A 62 18.09 8.96 3.10
N GLY A 63 17.04 8.42 2.50
CA GLY A 63 16.27 9.14 1.48
C GLY A 63 15.53 10.34 2.08
N ASP A 64 15.26 11.36 1.26
CA ASP A 64 14.73 12.64 1.72
C ASP A 64 13.76 13.29 0.72
N LEU A 65 13.07 14.37 1.14
CA LEU A 65 12.10 15.10 0.32
C LEU A 65 12.71 15.72 -0.93
N ASN A 66 13.94 16.20 -0.85
CA ASN A 66 14.65 16.75 -2.01
C ASN A 66 15.06 15.63 -2.99
N GLY A 67 15.34 14.43 -2.50
CA GLY A 67 15.52 13.24 -3.32
C GLY A 67 14.23 12.89 -4.08
N ILE A 68 13.06 12.95 -3.42
CA ILE A 68 11.77 12.77 -4.10
C ILE A 68 11.57 13.86 -5.16
N LEU A 69 11.83 15.11 -4.80
CA LEU A 69 11.73 16.26 -5.71
C LEU A 69 12.60 16.07 -6.95
N SER A 70 13.81 15.53 -6.80
CA SER A 70 14.75 15.31 -7.92
C SER A 70 14.27 14.27 -8.93
N GLU A 71 13.38 13.36 -8.54
CA GLU A 71 12.88 12.25 -9.38
C GLU A 71 11.40 12.44 -9.82
N LEU A 72 10.83 13.65 -9.66
CA LEU A 72 9.45 13.92 -10.08
C LEU A 72 9.23 13.72 -11.59
N ASP A 73 10.21 14.03 -12.42
CA ASP A 73 10.14 13.79 -13.87
C ASP A 73 10.05 12.29 -14.20
N TYR A 74 10.81 11.46 -13.48
CA TYR A 74 10.69 10.01 -13.57
C TYR A 74 9.28 9.55 -13.18
N ILE A 75 8.77 10.00 -12.03
CA ILE A 75 7.43 9.68 -11.55
C ILE A 75 6.37 10.11 -12.58
N LYS A 76 6.49 11.33 -13.13
CA LYS A 76 5.62 11.81 -14.21
C LYS A 76 5.66 10.91 -15.44
N SER A 77 6.85 10.44 -15.80
CA SER A 77 7.05 9.56 -16.97
C SER A 77 6.36 8.19 -16.84
N LEU A 78 6.07 7.75 -15.62
CA LEU A 78 5.27 6.53 -15.38
C LEU A 78 3.83 6.71 -15.82
N GLY A 79 3.32 7.93 -15.81
CA GLY A 79 1.93 8.23 -16.14
C GLY A 79 0.99 8.17 -14.95
N VAL A 80 1.48 8.30 -13.71
CA VAL A 80 0.68 8.35 -12.48
C VAL A 80 0.01 9.71 -12.31
N ASP A 81 -1.03 9.78 -11.48
CA ASP A 81 -1.87 10.95 -11.25
C ASP A 81 -1.62 11.58 -9.87
N ALA A 82 -1.11 10.79 -8.94
CA ALA A 82 -0.82 11.23 -7.59
C ALA A 82 0.38 10.46 -7.02
N ILE A 83 1.03 11.06 -6.03
CA ILE A 83 1.99 10.38 -5.15
C ILE A 83 1.37 10.28 -3.75
N TRP A 84 1.62 9.16 -3.05
CA TRP A 84 1.39 9.02 -1.62
C TRP A 84 2.74 8.88 -0.95
N ILE A 85 3.07 9.81 -0.05
CA ILE A 85 4.30 9.83 0.73
C ILE A 85 3.99 9.22 2.11
N CYS A 86 4.68 8.11 2.45
CA CYS A 86 4.63 7.52 3.79
C CYS A 86 5.09 8.54 4.84
N PRO A 87 4.85 8.30 6.15
CA PRO A 87 5.03 9.33 7.17
C PRO A 87 6.39 10.02 7.07
N MET A 88 6.34 11.35 6.86
CA MET A 88 7.54 12.19 6.77
C MET A 88 7.68 13.12 7.98
N TYR A 89 6.74 13.03 8.93
CA TYR A 89 6.65 13.86 10.12
C TYR A 89 7.80 13.62 11.09
N ASP A 90 8.02 14.55 12.02
CA ASP A 90 8.99 14.35 13.08
C ASP A 90 8.66 13.11 13.92
N SER A 91 9.63 12.24 14.10
CA SER A 91 9.46 10.91 14.69
C SER A 91 10.77 10.36 15.24
N PRO A 92 10.77 9.68 16.39
CA PRO A 92 11.92 8.90 16.88
C PRO A 92 12.26 7.69 16.01
N GLN A 93 11.42 7.30 15.04
CA GLN A 93 11.61 6.20 14.10
C GLN A 93 11.62 4.79 14.74
N VAL A 94 10.91 4.59 15.85
CA VAL A 94 10.77 3.26 16.46
C VAL A 94 10.01 2.32 15.52
N ASP A 95 8.96 2.82 14.88
CA ASP A 95 8.21 2.16 13.81
C ASP A 95 8.32 2.96 12.50
N MET A 96 9.56 3.35 12.16
CA MET A 96 9.94 3.91 10.87
C MET A 96 9.04 5.06 10.39
N GLY A 97 8.70 6.00 11.30
CA GLY A 97 7.88 7.19 11.03
C GLY A 97 6.43 7.09 11.48
N TYR A 98 5.93 5.90 11.79
CA TYR A 98 4.57 5.71 12.31
C TYR A 98 4.43 6.04 13.81
N ASP A 99 5.49 6.39 14.50
CA ASP A 99 5.54 6.92 15.85
C ASP A 99 5.78 8.43 15.80
N ILE A 100 4.72 9.21 15.51
CA ILE A 100 4.83 10.66 15.24
C ILE A 100 4.97 11.46 16.55
N SER A 101 6.06 12.25 16.67
CA SER A 101 6.31 13.15 17.80
C SER A 101 5.83 14.57 17.57
N ASP A 102 5.69 15.02 16.32
CA ASP A 102 5.13 16.32 15.96
C ASP A 102 4.51 16.27 14.55
N TYR A 103 3.19 16.47 14.47
CA TYR A 103 2.45 16.48 13.20
C TYR A 103 2.75 17.68 12.31
N GLU A 104 3.22 18.79 12.87
CA GLU A 104 3.43 20.06 12.19
C GLU A 104 4.88 20.26 11.72
N ASN A 105 5.74 19.26 11.94
CA ASN A 105 7.13 19.25 11.51
C ASN A 105 7.47 18.05 10.66
N VAL A 106 8.58 18.16 9.93
CA VAL A 106 9.18 17.09 9.13
C VAL A 106 10.34 16.49 9.92
N TYR A 107 10.52 15.18 9.83
CA TYR A 107 11.67 14.47 10.39
C TYR A 107 12.97 15.07 9.83
N PRO A 108 13.89 15.58 10.67
CA PRO A 108 15.03 16.37 10.20
C PRO A 108 15.88 15.73 9.10
N PRO A 109 16.18 14.42 9.10
CA PRO A 109 16.87 13.78 7.98
C PRO A 109 16.10 13.84 6.65
N TYR A 110 14.76 13.93 6.68
CA TYR A 110 13.97 14.06 5.45
C TYR A 110 13.88 15.49 4.93
N GLY A 111 14.18 16.48 5.76
CA GLY A 111 14.12 17.89 5.37
C GLY A 111 13.30 18.76 6.32
N THR A 112 12.63 19.73 5.76
CA THR A 112 11.86 20.75 6.49
C THR A 112 10.45 20.88 5.93
N VAL A 113 9.56 21.58 6.64
CA VAL A 113 8.24 21.96 6.13
C VAL A 113 8.34 22.73 4.81
N ALA A 114 9.31 23.62 4.67
CA ALA A 114 9.54 24.35 3.42
C ALA A 114 9.98 23.43 2.27
N ASP A 115 10.71 22.34 2.54
CA ASP A 115 11.02 21.33 1.53
C ASP A 115 9.76 20.60 1.06
N MET A 116 8.86 20.28 1.99
CA MET A 116 7.59 19.66 1.64
C MET A 116 6.69 20.61 0.84
N GLU A 117 6.59 21.88 1.20
CA GLU A 117 5.86 22.90 0.43
C GLU A 117 6.40 23.04 -1.00
N ARG A 118 7.74 23.01 -1.19
CA ARG A 118 8.36 22.99 -2.53
C ARG A 118 8.02 21.73 -3.31
N LEU A 119 8.01 20.58 -2.65
CA LEU A 119 7.67 19.32 -3.29
C LEU A 119 6.20 19.31 -3.75
N ILE A 120 5.26 19.81 -2.93
CA ILE A 120 3.84 19.95 -3.27
C ILE A 120 3.70 20.85 -4.52
N ALA A 121 4.31 22.03 -4.51
CA ALA A 121 4.25 22.97 -5.62
C ALA A 121 4.80 22.36 -6.92
N ALA A 122 5.98 21.73 -6.86
CA ALA A 122 6.60 21.11 -8.03
C ALA A 122 5.79 19.89 -8.57
N ALA A 123 5.20 19.10 -7.70
CA ALA A 123 4.31 18.01 -8.11
C ALA A 123 3.06 18.55 -8.82
N HIS A 124 2.44 19.61 -8.29
CA HIS A 124 1.29 20.27 -8.90
C HIS A 124 1.64 20.91 -10.26
N ASP A 125 2.80 21.52 -10.41
CA ASP A 125 3.27 22.05 -11.71
C ASP A 125 3.35 20.95 -12.80
N LEU A 126 3.63 19.72 -12.39
CA LEU A 126 3.62 18.54 -13.27
C LEU A 126 2.22 17.90 -13.38
N GLY A 127 1.20 18.43 -12.70
CA GLY A 127 -0.13 17.85 -12.64
C GLY A 127 -0.18 16.53 -11.86
N ILE A 128 0.65 16.37 -10.85
CA ILE A 128 0.68 15.25 -9.91
C ILE A 128 0.14 15.73 -8.58
N ARG A 129 -0.87 15.05 -8.04
CA ARG A 129 -1.43 15.31 -6.71
C ARG A 129 -0.57 14.69 -5.62
N VAL A 130 -0.67 15.24 -4.40
CA VAL A 130 0.12 14.79 -3.26
C VAL A 130 -0.78 14.33 -2.13
N LEU A 131 -0.60 13.08 -1.71
CA LEU A 131 -1.27 12.48 -0.55
C LEU A 131 -0.23 12.26 0.55
N LEU A 132 -0.59 12.59 1.79
CA LEU A 132 0.21 12.27 2.97
C LEU A 132 -0.39 11.10 3.75
N ASP A 133 0.42 10.51 4.61
CA ASP A 133 -0.06 9.52 5.57
C ASP A 133 -0.68 10.23 6.79
N LEU A 134 -1.84 9.81 7.25
CA LEU A 134 -2.53 10.35 8.42
C LEU A 134 -2.55 9.30 9.53
N VAL A 135 -1.58 9.35 10.42
CA VAL A 135 -1.38 8.42 11.52
C VAL A 135 -1.93 9.05 12.80
N ILE A 136 -3.17 8.75 13.12
CA ILE A 136 -3.92 9.41 14.21
C ILE A 136 -4.64 8.45 15.16
N ASN A 137 -4.37 7.14 15.05
CA ASN A 137 -4.78 6.19 16.10
C ASN A 137 -3.94 6.36 17.37
N HIS A 138 -2.67 6.69 17.21
CA HIS A 138 -1.67 6.82 18.27
C HIS A 138 -0.69 7.95 17.94
N THR A 139 0.15 8.33 18.88
CA THR A 139 1.30 9.20 18.68
C THR A 139 2.56 8.48 19.14
N SER A 140 3.74 9.09 18.92
CA SER A 140 4.92 8.69 19.68
C SER A 140 4.72 8.97 21.18
N ASP A 141 5.37 8.18 22.02
CA ASP A 141 5.53 8.48 23.45
C ASP A 141 6.29 9.80 23.68
N ARG A 142 7.03 10.29 22.67
CA ARG A 142 7.75 11.57 22.69
C ARG A 142 6.87 12.75 22.29
N HIS A 143 5.66 12.51 21.81
CA HIS A 143 4.74 13.59 21.47
C HIS A 143 4.41 14.43 22.70
N LYS A 144 4.40 15.77 22.55
CA LYS A 144 4.10 16.71 23.64
C LYS A 144 2.80 16.38 24.39
N TRP A 145 1.78 15.91 23.66
CA TRP A 145 0.49 15.56 24.26
C TRP A 145 0.61 14.37 25.22
N PHE A 146 1.38 13.34 24.84
CA PHE A 146 1.60 12.19 25.72
C PHE A 146 2.46 12.55 26.93
N GLN A 147 3.51 13.35 26.74
CA GLN A 147 4.35 13.80 27.83
C GLN A 147 3.56 14.62 28.88
N GLU A 148 2.62 15.48 28.41
CA GLU A 148 1.70 16.17 29.30
C GLU A 148 0.71 15.19 29.96
N SER A 149 0.07 14.29 29.20
CA SER A 149 -0.89 13.30 29.69
C SER A 149 -0.30 12.42 30.81
N ARG A 150 0.95 11.97 30.65
CA ARG A 150 1.61 11.12 31.64
C ARG A 150 2.20 11.89 32.83
N SER A 151 2.30 13.22 32.75
CA SER A 151 2.94 14.03 33.82
C SER A 151 2.20 13.98 35.15
N SER A 152 0.85 13.85 35.12
CA SER A 152 -0.02 13.77 36.30
C SER A 152 -1.38 13.21 35.92
N LYS A 153 -2.04 12.51 36.85
CA LYS A 153 -3.46 12.10 36.70
C LYS A 153 -4.43 13.27 36.61
N ASP A 154 -4.03 14.43 37.12
CA ASP A 154 -4.83 15.66 37.10
C ASP A 154 -4.49 16.60 35.91
N ASN A 155 -3.60 16.18 35.00
CA ASN A 155 -3.25 16.97 33.84
C ASN A 155 -4.46 17.09 32.90
N PRO A 156 -4.78 18.28 32.35
CA PRO A 156 -5.91 18.47 31.42
C PRO A 156 -5.89 17.56 30.19
N LYS A 157 -4.73 17.04 29.79
CA LYS A 157 -4.59 16.09 28.70
C LYS A 157 -4.54 14.63 29.15
N ARG A 158 -4.77 14.34 30.46
CA ARG A 158 -4.74 12.95 30.94
C ARG A 158 -5.59 12.04 30.06
N ASP A 159 -6.82 12.42 29.81
CA ASP A 159 -7.79 11.65 29.04
C ASP A 159 -7.64 11.79 27.52
N TRP A 160 -6.56 12.41 27.03
CA TRP A 160 -6.24 12.39 25.60
C TRP A 160 -5.66 11.03 25.15
N TYR A 161 -5.24 10.21 26.12
CA TYR A 161 -4.78 8.84 25.92
C TYR A 161 -5.59 7.88 26.78
N ILE A 162 -5.52 6.60 26.48
CA ILE A 162 -6.32 5.58 27.15
C ILE A 162 -5.53 5.01 28.31
N TRP A 163 -5.89 5.41 29.53
CA TRP A 163 -5.30 4.96 30.78
C TRP A 163 -6.26 4.06 31.54
N ARG A 164 -5.72 3.01 32.23
CA ARG A 164 -6.52 2.12 33.09
C ARG A 164 -5.71 1.70 34.32
N PRO A 165 -6.39 1.53 35.47
CA PRO A 165 -5.75 1.00 36.67
C PRO A 165 -5.32 -0.46 36.46
N ALA A 166 -4.32 -0.89 37.24
CA ALA A 166 -3.92 -2.30 37.30
C ALA A 166 -5.04 -3.17 37.89
N LYS A 167 -5.13 -4.42 37.44
CA LYS A 167 -5.76 -5.51 38.17
C LYS A 167 -4.72 -6.18 39.08
N TYR A 168 -5.16 -6.83 40.15
CA TYR A 168 -4.28 -7.56 41.07
C TYR A 168 -4.86 -8.95 41.33
N ASP A 169 -3.99 -9.95 41.25
CA ASP A 169 -4.33 -11.31 41.64
C ASP A 169 -4.45 -11.42 43.19
N ALA A 170 -4.95 -12.57 43.68
CA ALA A 170 -5.12 -12.81 45.12
C ALA A 170 -3.80 -12.76 45.93
N ASP A 171 -2.66 -13.02 45.27
CA ASP A 171 -1.33 -12.95 45.83
C ASP A 171 -0.70 -11.55 45.74
N GLY A 172 -1.42 -10.56 45.22
CA GLY A 172 -0.94 -9.20 45.01
C GLY A 172 -0.13 -8.99 43.71
N THR A 173 -0.04 -9.98 42.85
CA THR A 173 0.64 -9.85 41.55
C THR A 173 -0.13 -8.85 40.65
N ARG A 174 0.59 -7.82 40.17
CA ARG A 174 0.03 -6.80 39.28
C ARG A 174 -0.25 -7.38 37.90
N ARG A 175 -1.44 -7.11 37.36
CA ARG A 175 -1.88 -7.52 36.02
C ARG A 175 -2.35 -6.33 35.20
N PRO A 176 -2.17 -6.35 33.86
CA PRO A 176 -2.79 -5.37 32.99
C PRO A 176 -4.32 -5.49 32.98
N PRO A 177 -5.04 -4.48 32.44
CA PRO A 177 -6.49 -4.43 32.42
C PRO A 177 -7.18 -5.59 31.71
N ASN A 178 -6.57 -6.17 30.67
CA ASN A 178 -7.09 -7.32 29.92
C ASN A 178 -5.95 -8.12 29.27
N ASN A 179 -6.32 -9.17 28.52
CA ASN A 179 -5.39 -10.09 27.88
C ASN A 179 -5.10 -9.79 26.41
N TRP A 180 -5.33 -8.57 25.94
CA TRP A 180 -5.17 -8.25 24.53
C TRP A 180 -3.69 -8.29 24.11
N ARG A 181 -3.46 -8.83 22.90
CA ARG A 181 -2.15 -8.89 22.26
C ARG A 181 -1.92 -7.70 21.35
N SER A 182 -0.76 -7.06 21.43
CA SER A 182 -0.29 -6.05 20.50
C SER A 182 -0.07 -6.65 19.10
N ASN A 183 -0.25 -5.83 18.06
CA ASN A 183 0.03 -6.23 16.68
C ASN A 183 1.50 -6.61 16.47
N PHE A 184 2.42 -6.06 17.27
CA PHE A 184 3.85 -6.39 17.24
C PHE A 184 4.29 -7.35 18.35
N GLY A 185 3.33 -8.01 19.00
CA GLY A 185 3.57 -9.00 20.05
C GLY A 185 3.58 -8.43 21.46
N GLY A 186 3.39 -9.29 22.45
CA GLY A 186 3.27 -8.89 23.85
C GLY A 186 1.91 -8.31 24.23
N SER A 187 1.80 -7.68 25.40
CA SER A 187 0.62 -6.99 25.89
C SER A 187 0.38 -5.71 25.11
N VAL A 188 -0.89 -5.28 24.98
CA VAL A 188 -1.26 -3.90 24.53
C VAL A 188 -1.17 -2.87 25.66
N TRP A 189 -0.78 -3.26 26.86
CA TRP A 189 -0.76 -2.40 28.02
C TRP A 189 0.66 -2.24 28.56
N GLU A 190 1.13 -1.00 28.64
CA GLU A 190 2.43 -0.67 29.24
C GLU A 190 2.21 0.06 30.57
N TRP A 191 2.98 -0.32 31.58
CA TRP A 191 2.90 0.25 32.92
C TRP A 191 3.68 1.56 33.01
N ASP A 192 3.03 2.62 33.47
CA ASP A 192 3.69 3.87 33.77
C ASP A 192 4.01 4.01 35.25
N GLU A 193 5.31 3.99 35.57
CA GLU A 193 5.78 4.10 36.95
C GLU A 193 5.50 5.48 37.56
N LEU A 194 5.36 6.53 36.74
CA LEU A 194 5.13 7.89 37.26
C LEU A 194 3.71 8.03 37.80
N THR A 195 2.72 7.54 37.08
CA THR A 195 1.30 7.70 37.44
C THR A 195 0.68 6.42 38.01
N GLN A 196 1.40 5.31 38.04
CA GLN A 196 0.93 4.04 38.58
C GLN A 196 -0.38 3.57 37.93
N GLU A 197 -0.42 3.62 36.60
CA GLU A 197 -1.50 3.10 35.73
C GLU A 197 -0.91 2.54 34.45
N TYR A 198 -1.71 1.75 33.73
CA TYR A 198 -1.39 1.26 32.40
C TYR A 198 -1.92 2.21 31.34
N PHE A 199 -1.13 2.45 30.27
CA PHE A 199 -1.65 3.05 29.04
C PHE A 199 -1.77 2.00 27.92
N LEU A 200 -2.71 2.24 27.02
CA LEU A 200 -2.96 1.36 25.86
C LEU A 200 -2.01 1.71 24.72
N HIS A 201 -1.49 0.68 24.07
CA HIS A 201 -0.80 0.78 22.76
C HIS A 201 -1.14 -0.46 21.91
N LEU A 202 -1.75 -0.29 20.75
CA LEU A 202 -2.07 -1.43 19.87
C LEU A 202 -0.84 -1.92 19.07
N PHE A 203 0.22 -1.13 19.03
CA PHE A 203 1.48 -1.40 18.33
C PHE A 203 2.67 -1.43 19.31
N CYS A 204 3.73 -0.66 19.07
CA CYS A 204 4.85 -0.59 20.04
C CYS A 204 4.44 0.12 21.34
N PRO A 205 5.09 -0.17 22.47
CA PRO A 205 4.92 0.62 23.70
C PRO A 205 5.18 2.12 23.51
N GLU A 206 6.04 2.47 22.55
CA GLU A 206 6.34 3.84 22.17
C GLU A 206 5.25 4.50 21.29
N GLN A 207 4.13 3.79 21.03
CA GLN A 207 2.99 4.28 20.23
C GLN A 207 1.70 4.28 21.07
N PRO A 208 1.57 5.13 22.11
CA PRO A 208 0.38 5.20 22.95
C PRO A 208 -0.84 5.62 22.16
N ASP A 209 -1.96 4.89 22.33
CA ASP A 209 -3.22 5.11 21.63
C ASP A 209 -3.93 6.37 22.12
N LEU A 210 -4.35 7.21 21.18
CA LEU A 210 -5.17 8.40 21.43
C LEU A 210 -6.59 8.01 21.85
N ASN A 211 -7.16 8.77 22.75
CA ASN A 211 -8.54 8.61 23.18
C ASN A 211 -9.49 9.42 22.28
N TRP A 212 -9.98 8.80 21.24
CA TRP A 212 -10.92 9.42 20.30
C TRP A 212 -12.29 9.75 20.90
N ASP A 213 -12.64 9.21 22.07
CA ASP A 213 -13.85 9.62 22.79
C ASP A 213 -13.73 11.03 23.37
N ASN A 214 -12.51 11.54 23.56
CA ASN A 214 -12.27 12.90 24.03
C ASN A 214 -12.38 13.92 22.90
N GLU A 215 -13.40 14.77 22.93
CA GLU A 215 -13.67 15.76 21.89
C GLU A 215 -12.52 16.77 21.71
N THR A 216 -11.93 17.25 22.81
CA THR A 216 -10.80 18.20 22.75
C THR A 216 -9.58 17.59 22.08
N CYS A 217 -9.32 16.29 22.33
CA CYS A 217 -8.27 15.53 21.64
C CYS A 217 -8.55 15.46 20.13
N ARG A 218 -9.78 15.09 19.73
CA ARG A 218 -10.15 15.03 18.30
C ARG A 218 -9.95 16.36 17.59
N HIS A 219 -10.39 17.47 18.21
CA HIS A 219 -10.21 18.80 17.61
C HIS A 219 -8.74 19.15 17.43
N ALA A 220 -7.88 18.83 18.42
CA ALA A 220 -6.44 19.04 18.29
C ALA A 220 -5.82 18.18 17.15
N ILE A 221 -6.29 16.94 16.98
CA ILE A 221 -5.90 16.10 15.85
C ILE A 221 -6.29 16.75 14.52
N TYR A 222 -7.55 17.24 14.42
CA TYR A 222 -8.04 17.86 13.18
C TYR A 222 -7.27 19.12 12.81
N ASP A 223 -6.89 19.93 13.77
CA ASP A 223 -6.15 21.18 13.52
C ASP A 223 -4.68 20.88 13.17
N SER A 224 -4.01 20.03 13.95
CA SER A 224 -2.58 19.78 13.84
C SER A 224 -2.24 18.79 12.72
N ALA A 225 -2.94 17.64 12.65
CA ALA A 225 -2.59 16.59 11.69
C ALA A 225 -3.28 16.73 10.33
N MET A 226 -4.47 17.38 10.28
CA MET A 226 -5.22 17.48 9.03
C MET A 226 -5.15 18.88 8.42
N ARG A 227 -5.71 19.92 9.08
CA ARG A 227 -5.79 21.28 8.52
C ARG A 227 -4.43 21.87 8.22
N PHE A 228 -3.44 21.65 9.09
CA PHE A 228 -2.09 22.16 8.90
C PHE A 228 -1.52 21.81 7.52
N TRP A 229 -1.70 20.57 7.05
CA TRP A 229 -1.20 20.12 5.75
C TRP A 229 -2.17 20.41 4.60
N LEU A 230 -3.48 20.35 4.84
CA LEU A 230 -4.48 20.75 3.84
C LEU A 230 -4.34 22.21 3.45
N ASP A 231 -4.09 23.12 4.42
CA ASP A 231 -3.82 24.54 4.16
C ASP A 231 -2.53 24.76 3.36
N ARG A 232 -1.61 23.79 3.34
CA ARG A 232 -0.38 23.79 2.53
C ARG A 232 -0.56 23.16 1.14
N GLY A 233 -1.78 22.73 0.83
CA GLY A 233 -2.15 22.34 -0.53
C GLY A 233 -2.01 20.85 -0.84
N ILE A 234 -1.95 19.96 0.14
CA ILE A 234 -2.06 18.52 -0.16
C ILE A 234 -3.46 18.17 -0.67
N ASP A 235 -3.55 17.11 -1.46
CA ASP A 235 -4.80 16.68 -2.12
C ASP A 235 -5.55 15.57 -1.36
N GLY A 236 -5.04 15.15 -0.23
CA GLY A 236 -5.71 14.14 0.61
C GLY A 236 -4.76 13.30 1.45
N PHE A 237 -5.33 12.22 2.01
CA PHE A 237 -4.62 11.36 2.95
C PHE A 237 -4.80 9.87 2.65
N ARG A 238 -3.74 9.11 2.91
CA ARG A 238 -3.87 7.71 3.32
C ARG A 238 -4.06 7.69 4.83
N VAL A 239 -5.14 7.11 5.30
CA VAL A 239 -5.54 7.14 6.70
C VAL A 239 -5.14 5.82 7.35
N ASP A 240 -4.16 5.89 8.23
CA ASP A 240 -3.59 4.73 8.91
C ASP A 240 -4.60 4.09 9.86
N THR A 241 -4.63 2.74 9.86
CA THR A 241 -5.45 1.92 10.78
C THR A 241 -6.84 2.51 11.09
N VAL A 242 -7.52 2.98 10.05
CA VAL A 242 -8.71 3.83 10.14
C VAL A 242 -9.86 3.24 10.95
N ASN A 243 -9.92 1.93 11.07
CA ASN A 243 -11.00 1.22 11.79
C ASN A 243 -10.69 0.98 13.28
N MET A 244 -9.57 1.50 13.80
CA MET A 244 -9.12 1.28 15.19
C MET A 244 -9.35 2.48 16.13
N TYR A 245 -9.86 3.62 15.64
CA TYR A 245 -10.03 4.82 16.48
C TYR A 245 -11.10 4.65 17.56
N SER A 246 -12.16 3.89 17.28
CA SER A 246 -13.20 3.55 18.24
C SER A 246 -13.06 2.10 18.68
N LYS A 247 -12.87 1.89 19.97
CA LYS A 247 -12.70 0.58 20.61
C LYS A 247 -13.93 0.23 21.43
N ASP A 248 -14.09 -1.05 21.82
CA ASP A 248 -15.10 -1.45 22.78
C ASP A 248 -14.82 -0.78 24.15
N PRO A 249 -15.73 0.06 24.65
CA PRO A 249 -15.49 0.85 25.87
C PRO A 249 -15.39 0.02 27.15
N SER A 250 -15.83 -1.24 27.12
CA SER A 250 -15.79 -2.14 28.28
C SER A 250 -14.40 -2.71 28.56
N PHE A 251 -13.50 -2.72 27.56
CA PHE A 251 -12.14 -3.28 27.66
C PHE A 251 -12.11 -4.68 28.31
N ILE A 252 -13.10 -5.52 28.00
CA ILE A 252 -13.18 -6.90 28.49
C ILE A 252 -12.04 -7.75 27.94
N ASP A 253 -11.77 -8.87 28.57
CA ASP A 253 -10.81 -9.85 28.07
C ASP A 253 -11.27 -10.40 26.71
N ALA A 254 -10.32 -10.57 25.80
CA ALA A 254 -10.56 -11.25 24.53
C ALA A 254 -10.79 -12.75 24.74
N PRO A 255 -11.57 -13.41 23.88
CA PRO A 255 -11.69 -14.86 23.88
C PRO A 255 -10.31 -15.54 23.80
N ILE A 256 -10.15 -16.63 24.54
CA ILE A 256 -8.92 -17.43 24.48
C ILE A 256 -8.96 -18.29 23.22
N LEU A 257 -8.24 -17.86 22.19
CA LEU A 257 -8.09 -18.56 20.91
C LEU A 257 -6.96 -19.58 20.95
N ASP A 258 -5.84 -19.23 21.60
CA ASP A 258 -4.71 -20.12 21.86
C ASP A 258 -4.40 -20.16 23.37
N PRO A 259 -4.72 -21.27 24.06
CA PRO A 259 -4.44 -21.41 25.48
C PRO A 259 -2.94 -21.48 25.84
N SER A 260 -2.05 -21.66 24.86
CA SER A 260 -0.60 -21.65 25.07
C SER A 260 -0.03 -20.23 25.09
N GLU A 261 -0.81 -19.22 24.67
CA GLU A 261 -0.43 -17.83 24.61
C GLU A 261 -1.05 -17.03 25.77
N GLN A 262 -0.23 -16.19 26.40
CA GLN A 262 -0.70 -15.30 27.45
C GLN A 262 -1.60 -14.19 26.90
N TRP A 263 -1.27 -13.66 25.74
CA TRP A 263 -1.97 -12.55 25.09
C TRP A 263 -2.75 -13.04 23.87
N GLN A 264 -4.00 -12.56 23.72
CA GLN A 264 -4.93 -13.06 22.72
C GLN A 264 -5.26 -12.01 21.66
N MET A 265 -5.47 -12.42 20.42
CA MET A 265 -5.95 -11.52 19.37
C MET A 265 -7.30 -10.92 19.76
N ALA A 266 -7.38 -9.59 19.74
CA ALA A 266 -8.55 -8.86 20.20
C ALA A 266 -9.15 -7.93 19.12
N ALA A 267 -8.87 -8.18 17.82
CA ALA A 267 -9.31 -7.32 16.73
C ALA A 267 -10.82 -7.03 16.74
N GLY A 268 -11.65 -8.00 17.16
CA GLY A 268 -13.10 -7.81 17.32
C GLY A 268 -13.49 -6.80 18.40
N LEU A 269 -12.58 -6.40 19.28
CA LEU A 269 -12.81 -5.47 20.39
C LEU A 269 -12.17 -4.09 20.17
N TYR A 270 -11.13 -3.99 19.34
CA TYR A 270 -10.47 -2.71 19.06
C TYR A 270 -10.67 -2.21 17.62
N CYS A 271 -11.29 -3.00 16.72
CA CYS A 271 -11.66 -2.55 15.38
C CYS A 271 -13.16 -2.33 15.25
N ASN A 272 -13.55 -1.35 14.44
CA ASN A 272 -14.97 -1.08 14.10
C ASN A 272 -15.85 -0.79 15.32
N GLY A 273 -15.34 -0.10 16.32
CA GLY A 273 -16.08 0.22 17.53
C GLY A 273 -17.28 1.15 17.29
N PRO A 274 -18.11 1.36 18.33
CA PRO A 274 -19.45 1.91 18.18
C PRO A 274 -19.51 3.35 17.64
N ARG A 275 -18.47 4.16 17.86
CA ARG A 275 -18.41 5.57 17.42
C ARG A 275 -17.59 5.81 16.17
N MET A 276 -17.08 4.74 15.52
CA MET A 276 -16.15 4.86 14.39
C MET A 276 -16.71 5.74 13.26
N HIS A 277 -17.96 5.51 12.89
CA HIS A 277 -18.61 6.24 11.79
C HIS A 277 -18.95 7.71 12.14
N GLU A 278 -19.13 8.03 13.42
CA GLU A 278 -19.24 9.42 13.91
C GLU A 278 -17.93 10.18 13.66
N PHE A 279 -16.80 9.61 14.08
CA PHE A 279 -15.49 10.23 13.91
C PHE A 279 -15.12 10.44 12.43
N LEU A 280 -15.41 9.47 11.60
CA LEU A 280 -15.18 9.58 10.14
C LEU A 280 -16.07 10.63 9.49
N SER A 281 -17.29 10.85 9.99
CA SER A 281 -18.16 11.90 9.49
C SER A 281 -17.64 13.29 9.86
N GLU A 282 -17.09 13.47 11.07
CA GLU A 282 -16.39 14.71 11.48
C GLU A 282 -15.19 14.99 10.56
N MET A 283 -14.34 13.98 10.33
CA MET A 283 -13.19 14.08 9.41
C MET A 283 -13.63 14.44 7.98
N ASN A 284 -14.68 13.79 7.48
CA ASN A 284 -15.18 14.02 6.13
C ASN A 284 -15.69 15.45 5.93
N ALA A 285 -16.30 16.06 6.94
CA ALA A 285 -16.75 17.45 6.89
C ALA A 285 -15.56 18.40 6.64
N ILE A 286 -14.40 18.12 7.25
CA ILE A 286 -13.16 18.89 7.00
C ILE A 286 -12.65 18.61 5.59
N LEU A 287 -12.45 17.33 5.24
CA LEU A 287 -11.86 16.92 3.97
C LEU A 287 -12.64 17.42 2.74
N THR A 288 -13.97 17.42 2.85
CA THR A 288 -14.86 17.92 1.79
C THR A 288 -14.63 19.40 1.50
N SER A 289 -14.32 20.22 2.52
CA SER A 289 -14.07 21.65 2.33
C SER A 289 -12.79 21.94 1.53
N TYR A 290 -11.86 20.98 1.48
CA TYR A 290 -10.63 21.04 0.68
C TYR A 290 -10.69 20.21 -0.60
N ASN A 291 -11.82 19.57 -0.91
CA ASN A 291 -11.93 18.62 -2.02
C ASN A 291 -10.86 17.49 -1.94
N ALA A 292 -10.48 17.11 -0.73
CA ALA A 292 -9.43 16.14 -0.46
C ALA A 292 -9.97 14.71 -0.55
N MET A 293 -9.18 13.81 -1.14
CA MET A 293 -9.52 12.38 -1.18
C MET A 293 -8.92 11.62 0.01
N THR A 294 -9.51 10.47 0.34
CA THR A 294 -8.99 9.58 1.37
C THR A 294 -8.96 8.12 0.92
N VAL A 295 -7.90 7.42 1.35
CA VAL A 295 -7.86 5.96 1.32
C VAL A 295 -7.53 5.45 2.72
N GLY A 296 -8.46 4.73 3.35
CA GLY A 296 -8.28 4.21 4.71
C GLY A 296 -7.67 2.82 4.71
N GLU A 297 -6.73 2.58 5.59
CA GLU A 297 -6.27 1.23 5.88
C GLU A 297 -7.27 0.54 6.82
N CYS A 298 -7.89 -0.57 6.36
CA CYS A 298 -8.99 -1.22 7.05
C CYS A 298 -8.72 -2.71 7.30
N PRO A 299 -7.73 -3.06 8.15
CA PRO A 299 -7.42 -4.45 8.48
C PRO A 299 -8.56 -5.11 9.28
N HIS A 300 -8.55 -6.43 9.38
CA HIS A 300 -9.48 -7.21 10.18
C HIS A 300 -10.98 -6.93 9.91
N THR A 301 -11.33 -6.46 8.71
CA THR A 301 -12.71 -6.11 8.35
C THR A 301 -13.14 -6.81 7.06
N PRO A 302 -13.29 -8.14 7.07
CA PRO A 302 -13.67 -8.91 5.88
C PRO A 302 -15.16 -8.78 5.52
N ASP A 303 -16.00 -8.27 6.44
CA ASP A 303 -17.44 -8.11 6.21
C ASP A 303 -17.72 -6.99 5.22
N ARG A 304 -18.25 -7.35 4.04
CA ARG A 304 -18.63 -6.41 2.98
C ARG A 304 -19.53 -5.29 3.47
N ASN A 305 -20.50 -5.58 4.34
CA ASN A 305 -21.44 -4.56 4.82
C ASN A 305 -20.77 -3.55 5.76
N LYS A 306 -19.80 -4.00 6.55
CA LYS A 306 -18.98 -3.09 7.35
C LYS A 306 -18.14 -2.20 6.44
N VAL A 307 -17.46 -2.78 5.44
CA VAL A 307 -16.64 -2.00 4.49
C VAL A 307 -17.49 -0.97 3.75
N LEU A 308 -18.68 -1.32 3.29
CA LEU A 308 -19.59 -0.40 2.60
C LEU A 308 -19.96 0.83 3.45
N LYS A 309 -20.03 0.71 4.77
CA LYS A 309 -20.27 1.89 5.64
C LYS A 309 -19.11 2.89 5.59
N TYR A 310 -17.87 2.43 5.38
CA TYR A 310 -16.72 3.33 5.25
C TYR A 310 -16.67 4.04 3.90
N VAL A 311 -17.08 3.37 2.80
CA VAL A 311 -16.75 3.81 1.43
C VAL A 311 -17.95 4.10 0.53
N SER A 312 -19.19 3.88 0.99
CA SER A 312 -20.39 4.29 0.25
C SER A 312 -20.46 5.82 0.17
N ALA A 313 -20.65 6.36 -1.03
CA ALA A 313 -20.67 7.81 -1.23
C ALA A 313 -21.77 8.52 -0.42
N LYS A 314 -22.91 7.84 -0.17
CA LYS A 314 -24.01 8.38 0.66
C LYS A 314 -23.66 8.47 2.14
N GLU A 315 -22.75 7.63 2.64
CA GLU A 315 -22.30 7.63 4.03
C GLU A 315 -21.37 8.81 4.33
N ARG A 316 -20.74 9.41 3.30
CA ARG A 316 -19.86 10.57 3.41
C ARG A 316 -18.77 10.39 4.47
N GLN A 317 -17.91 9.36 4.27
CA GLN A 317 -16.81 9.07 5.17
C GLN A 317 -15.49 9.05 4.41
N LEU A 318 -15.09 7.90 3.85
CA LEU A 318 -13.86 7.77 3.09
C LEU A 318 -14.14 7.64 1.59
N SER A 319 -13.19 8.04 0.76
CA SER A 319 -13.29 7.83 -0.69
C SER A 319 -13.17 6.36 -1.06
N MET A 320 -12.28 5.62 -0.37
CA MET A 320 -12.02 4.19 -0.54
C MET A 320 -11.24 3.64 0.65
N VAL A 321 -11.05 2.31 0.69
CA VAL A 321 -10.18 1.64 1.67
C VAL A 321 -9.24 0.64 1.00
N PHE A 322 -8.10 0.40 1.62
CA PHE A 322 -7.30 -0.79 1.40
C PHE A 322 -7.95 -1.98 2.13
N GLN A 323 -8.41 -2.96 1.35
CA GLN A 323 -8.88 -4.24 1.86
C GLN A 323 -7.72 -5.24 1.88
N PHE A 324 -7.58 -5.98 2.95
CA PHE A 324 -6.43 -6.86 3.17
C PHE A 324 -6.57 -8.25 2.53
N ASP A 325 -7.76 -8.58 1.99
CA ASP A 325 -8.04 -9.91 1.41
C ASP A 325 -6.93 -10.44 0.49
N VAL A 326 -6.40 -9.59 -0.40
CA VAL A 326 -5.37 -9.97 -1.38
C VAL A 326 -4.00 -10.08 -0.73
N VAL A 327 -3.63 -9.10 0.09
CA VAL A 327 -2.30 -9.03 0.69
C VAL A 327 -2.10 -10.00 1.84
N ASP A 328 -3.17 -10.48 2.47
CA ASP A 328 -3.12 -11.50 3.52
C ASP A 328 -3.07 -12.94 2.96
N VAL A 329 -3.19 -13.13 1.64
CA VAL A 329 -3.06 -14.46 1.03
C VAL A 329 -1.69 -15.07 1.35
N GLY A 330 -1.68 -16.20 2.04
CA GLY A 330 -0.46 -16.89 2.47
C GLY A 330 0.02 -16.50 3.88
N PHE A 331 -0.65 -15.57 4.57
CA PHE A 331 -0.36 -15.27 5.98
C PHE A 331 -0.79 -16.38 6.92
N GLY A 332 -0.25 -16.37 8.14
CA GLY A 332 -0.67 -17.18 9.24
C GLY A 332 -2.11 -16.96 9.66
N GLN A 333 -2.63 -17.90 10.41
CA GLN A 333 -3.98 -17.79 10.93
C GLN A 333 -4.02 -16.83 12.11
N ASP A 334 -3.04 -16.93 13.01
CA ASP A 334 -2.96 -16.14 14.25
C ASP A 334 -1.80 -15.13 14.25
N LEU A 335 -0.68 -15.49 13.61
CA LEU A 335 0.47 -14.62 13.40
C LEU A 335 0.83 -14.63 11.92
N LYS A 336 1.13 -13.47 11.36
CA LYS A 336 1.51 -13.29 9.95
C LYS A 336 2.57 -14.32 9.50
N TYR A 337 3.56 -14.58 10.33
CA TYR A 337 4.71 -15.43 10.03
C TYR A 337 4.60 -16.90 10.45
N ASP A 338 3.53 -17.30 11.11
CA ASP A 338 3.37 -18.68 11.66
C ASP A 338 3.12 -19.78 10.60
N THR A 339 3.32 -19.50 9.36
CA THR A 339 2.78 -20.30 8.27
C THR A 339 3.79 -20.91 7.33
N PHE A 340 5.01 -21.06 7.76
CA PHE A 340 5.97 -21.68 6.84
C PHE A 340 5.87 -23.22 6.82
N PRO A 341 5.79 -23.81 5.63
CA PRO A 341 5.46 -23.21 4.35
C PRO A 341 3.93 -23.21 4.12
N ARG A 342 3.26 -22.08 4.16
CA ARG A 342 1.87 -22.00 3.74
C ARG A 342 1.82 -21.79 2.24
N ASN A 343 1.57 -22.84 1.50
CA ASN A 343 1.28 -22.73 0.08
C ASN A 343 -0.12 -22.12 -0.10
N TRP A 344 -0.19 -20.93 -0.66
CA TRP A 344 -1.44 -20.40 -1.19
C TRP A 344 -1.76 -21.11 -2.52
N THR A 345 -3.03 -21.20 -2.87
CA THR A 345 -3.48 -21.71 -4.15
C THR A 345 -4.10 -20.60 -4.99
N LEU A 346 -4.04 -20.73 -6.32
CA LEU A 346 -4.61 -19.71 -7.21
C LEU A 346 -6.10 -19.46 -6.97
N PRO A 347 -6.96 -20.46 -6.69
CA PRO A 347 -8.35 -20.23 -6.29
C PRO A 347 -8.51 -19.28 -5.08
N VAL A 348 -7.64 -19.39 -4.08
CA VAL A 348 -7.68 -18.49 -2.91
C VAL A 348 -7.39 -17.03 -3.30
N LEU A 349 -6.39 -16.80 -4.16
CA LEU A 349 -6.08 -15.47 -4.68
C LEU A 349 -7.23 -14.92 -5.55
N LYS A 350 -7.82 -15.77 -6.42
CA LYS A 350 -9.00 -15.39 -7.22
C LYS A 350 -10.18 -14.96 -6.36
N ASP A 351 -10.46 -15.69 -5.29
CA ASP A 351 -11.54 -15.38 -4.35
C ASP A 351 -11.26 -14.06 -3.61
N ALA A 352 -10.03 -13.84 -3.17
CA ALA A 352 -9.62 -12.59 -2.53
C ALA A 352 -9.82 -11.39 -3.46
N ILE A 353 -9.33 -11.46 -4.71
CA ILE A 353 -9.54 -10.41 -5.71
C ILE A 353 -11.03 -10.24 -6.01
N THR A 354 -11.78 -11.32 -6.16
CA THR A 354 -13.23 -11.26 -6.46
C THR A 354 -13.98 -10.51 -5.37
N ARG A 355 -13.69 -10.72 -4.09
CA ARG A 355 -14.31 -9.98 -2.99
C ARG A 355 -14.11 -8.48 -3.10
N THR A 356 -12.89 -8.03 -3.42
CA THR A 356 -12.61 -6.59 -3.60
C THR A 356 -13.33 -6.00 -4.80
N GLN A 357 -13.42 -6.76 -5.90
CA GLN A 357 -14.09 -6.33 -7.13
C GLN A 357 -15.62 -6.28 -6.97
N GLN A 358 -16.20 -7.26 -6.29
CA GLN A 358 -17.64 -7.33 -6.02
C GLN A 358 -18.11 -6.30 -4.99
N LEU A 359 -17.22 -5.72 -4.18
CA LEU A 359 -17.58 -4.66 -3.24
C LEU A 359 -18.32 -3.52 -3.93
N ILE A 360 -17.82 -3.09 -5.09
CA ILE A 360 -18.32 -1.92 -5.81
C ILE A 360 -19.47 -2.23 -6.78
N GLN A 361 -19.67 -3.48 -7.15
CA GLN A 361 -20.73 -3.87 -8.10
C GLN A 361 -22.12 -3.59 -7.55
N GLY A 362 -22.91 -2.80 -8.26
CA GLY A 362 -24.27 -2.41 -7.88
C GLY A 362 -24.32 -1.49 -6.65
N THR A 363 -23.21 -0.83 -6.28
CA THR A 363 -23.12 0.11 -5.16
C THR A 363 -22.61 1.47 -5.61
N ASP A 364 -22.68 2.47 -4.74
CA ASP A 364 -22.06 3.79 -4.91
C ASP A 364 -20.63 3.88 -4.32
N ALA A 365 -20.13 2.77 -3.77
CA ALA A 365 -18.83 2.63 -3.14
C ALA A 365 -17.67 2.62 -4.14
N TRP A 366 -16.44 2.71 -3.59
CA TRP A 366 -15.22 2.56 -4.37
C TRP A 366 -14.19 1.72 -3.63
N THR A 367 -13.24 1.12 -4.38
CA THR A 367 -12.20 0.23 -3.85
C THR A 367 -10.81 0.60 -4.39
N THR A 368 -9.81 -0.09 -3.93
CA THR A 368 -8.41 -0.01 -4.40
C THR A 368 -8.01 -1.25 -5.17
N ALA A 369 -7.01 -1.13 -6.04
CA ALA A 369 -6.29 -2.24 -6.65
C ALA A 369 -4.80 -2.11 -6.27
N PHE A 370 -4.26 -3.06 -5.52
CA PHE A 370 -2.86 -3.07 -5.09
C PHE A 370 -2.42 -4.48 -4.70
N MET A 371 -1.11 -4.74 -4.75
CA MET A 371 -0.50 -5.99 -4.27
C MET A 371 0.77 -5.75 -3.46
N GLU A 372 1.31 -4.55 -3.48
CA GLU A 372 2.49 -4.13 -2.73
C GLU A 372 2.23 -2.83 -1.99
N ASN A 373 2.87 -2.67 -0.86
CA ASN A 373 3.07 -1.43 -0.13
C ASN A 373 4.31 -1.58 0.77
N HIS A 374 4.58 -0.62 1.64
CA HIS A 374 5.72 -0.63 2.57
C HIS A 374 5.64 -1.70 3.68
N ASP A 375 4.49 -2.40 3.81
CA ASP A 375 4.23 -3.45 4.81
C ASP A 375 4.09 -4.86 4.22
N GLN A 376 4.29 -4.99 2.90
CA GLN A 376 4.14 -6.25 2.18
C GLN A 376 5.43 -6.64 1.47
N ALA A 377 5.79 -7.92 1.57
CA ALA A 377 6.84 -8.49 0.75
C ALA A 377 6.48 -8.34 -0.75
N ARG A 378 7.50 -8.34 -1.62
CA ARG A 378 7.36 -8.05 -3.04
C ARG A 378 6.43 -9.04 -3.76
N SER A 379 5.53 -8.54 -4.58
CA SER A 379 4.47 -9.34 -5.22
C SER A 379 5.02 -10.41 -6.17
N ILE A 380 6.11 -10.14 -6.88
CA ILE A 380 6.75 -11.14 -7.75
C ILE A 380 7.26 -12.33 -6.93
N SER A 381 7.89 -12.10 -5.78
CA SER A 381 8.36 -13.16 -4.89
C SER A 381 7.24 -13.93 -4.21
N ARG A 382 6.06 -13.30 -4.03
CA ARG A 382 4.88 -13.93 -3.40
C ARG A 382 3.97 -14.65 -4.39
N PHE A 383 3.69 -14.04 -5.52
CA PHE A 383 2.63 -14.46 -6.47
C PHE A 383 3.16 -14.76 -7.88
N GLY A 384 4.41 -14.42 -8.17
CA GLY A 384 5.10 -14.69 -9.42
C GLY A 384 6.22 -15.71 -9.26
N SER A 385 7.34 -15.45 -9.94
CA SER A 385 8.57 -16.25 -9.83
C SER A 385 9.80 -15.35 -9.98
N ASP A 386 10.67 -15.36 -8.98
CA ASP A 386 11.97 -14.67 -8.96
C ASP A 386 13.16 -15.64 -9.07
N LYS A 387 12.89 -16.91 -9.43
CA LYS A 387 13.92 -17.96 -9.58
C LYS A 387 14.98 -17.62 -10.62
N THR A 388 14.58 -16.95 -11.70
CA THR A 388 15.47 -16.45 -12.74
C THR A 388 15.04 -15.06 -13.20
N GLU A 389 15.96 -14.31 -13.80
CA GLU A 389 15.65 -12.99 -14.37
C GLU A 389 14.53 -13.06 -15.41
N GLU A 390 14.53 -14.08 -16.26
CA GLU A 390 13.48 -14.29 -17.26
C GLU A 390 12.10 -14.49 -16.63
N LEU A 391 11.99 -15.34 -15.61
CA LEU A 391 10.72 -15.61 -14.91
C LEU A 391 10.26 -14.39 -14.13
N ARG A 392 11.19 -13.64 -13.52
CA ARG A 392 10.91 -12.36 -12.85
C ARG A 392 10.25 -11.36 -13.81
N VAL A 393 10.83 -11.18 -14.99
CA VAL A 393 10.28 -10.25 -16.00
C VAL A 393 8.91 -10.72 -16.50
N LYS A 394 8.76 -12.00 -16.80
CA LYS A 394 7.49 -12.59 -17.28
C LYS A 394 6.38 -12.42 -16.23
N SER A 395 6.64 -12.86 -15.00
CA SER A 395 5.63 -12.79 -13.94
C SER A 395 5.36 -11.35 -13.50
N GLY A 396 6.37 -10.47 -13.49
CA GLY A 396 6.18 -9.06 -13.22
C GLY A 396 5.26 -8.36 -14.22
N LYS A 397 5.43 -8.64 -15.53
CA LYS A 397 4.53 -8.14 -16.58
C LYS A 397 3.11 -8.71 -16.44
N MET A 398 2.97 -10.00 -16.11
CA MET A 398 1.65 -10.63 -15.90
C MET A 398 0.89 -9.98 -14.73
N LEU A 399 1.56 -9.75 -13.60
CA LEU A 399 0.96 -9.08 -12.43
C LEU A 399 0.60 -7.62 -12.74
N ALA A 400 1.45 -6.90 -13.48
CA ALA A 400 1.16 -5.54 -13.94
C ALA A 400 -0.10 -5.47 -14.83
N LEU A 401 -0.23 -6.41 -15.78
CA LEU A 401 -1.42 -6.52 -16.65
C LEU A 401 -2.66 -6.84 -15.82
N MET A 402 -2.58 -7.76 -14.87
CA MET A 402 -3.68 -8.08 -13.97
C MET A 402 -4.16 -6.84 -13.24
N LEU A 403 -3.27 -6.14 -12.53
CA LEU A 403 -3.61 -4.94 -11.76
C LEU A 403 -4.19 -3.83 -12.63
N ALA A 404 -3.63 -3.61 -13.83
CA ALA A 404 -4.14 -2.61 -14.76
C ALA A 404 -5.57 -2.90 -15.25
N CYS A 405 -6.03 -4.14 -15.19
CA CYS A 405 -7.36 -4.57 -15.63
C CYS A 405 -8.38 -4.71 -14.49
N LEU A 406 -8.00 -4.49 -13.23
CA LEU A 406 -8.92 -4.52 -12.08
C LEU A 406 -9.58 -3.17 -11.85
N SER A 407 -10.82 -3.18 -11.34
CA SER A 407 -11.51 -1.97 -10.86
C SER A 407 -10.86 -1.42 -9.60
N GLY A 408 -11.07 -0.12 -9.37
CA GLY A 408 -10.57 0.60 -8.21
C GLY A 408 -9.44 1.57 -8.56
N THR A 409 -9.11 2.45 -7.64
CA THR A 409 -7.91 3.30 -7.73
C THR A 409 -6.68 2.41 -7.65
N LEU A 410 -5.79 2.51 -8.63
CA LEU A 410 -4.60 1.68 -8.69
C LEU A 410 -3.48 2.30 -7.85
N PHE A 411 -2.88 1.50 -6.96
CA PHE A 411 -1.69 1.88 -6.20
C PHE A 411 -0.50 1.04 -6.65
N VAL A 412 0.59 1.72 -6.97
CA VAL A 412 1.87 1.12 -7.36
C VAL A 412 2.92 1.56 -6.34
N TYR A 413 3.59 0.60 -5.74
CA TYR A 413 4.62 0.88 -4.75
C TYR A 413 6.00 1.06 -5.41
N GLN A 414 6.83 1.98 -4.89
CA GLN A 414 8.20 2.18 -5.40
C GLN A 414 8.97 0.87 -5.58
N GLY A 415 9.55 0.68 -6.76
CA GLY A 415 10.27 -0.53 -7.14
C GLY A 415 9.42 -1.65 -7.73
N GLN A 416 8.08 -1.61 -7.57
CA GLN A 416 7.18 -2.55 -8.22
C GLN A 416 7.21 -2.38 -9.73
N GLU A 417 7.32 -1.15 -10.20
CA GLU A 417 7.37 -0.81 -11.62
C GLU A 417 8.62 -1.30 -12.35
N ILE A 418 9.71 -1.54 -11.62
CA ILE A 418 10.92 -2.17 -12.17
C ILE A 418 11.02 -3.66 -11.84
N GLY A 419 10.04 -4.20 -11.13
CA GLY A 419 9.98 -5.60 -10.73
C GLY A 419 11.02 -5.97 -9.67
N MET A 420 11.19 -5.14 -8.63
CA MET A 420 11.99 -5.52 -7.46
C MET A 420 11.39 -6.76 -6.78
N VAL A 421 12.26 -7.55 -6.17
CA VAL A 421 11.95 -8.81 -5.50
C VAL A 421 12.41 -8.77 -4.05
N ASN A 422 12.05 -9.78 -3.27
CA ASN A 422 12.51 -9.91 -1.89
C ASN A 422 14.05 -9.90 -1.80
N ALA A 423 14.57 -9.45 -0.67
CA ALA A 423 15.98 -9.60 -0.33
C ALA A 423 16.38 -11.09 -0.36
N PRO A 424 17.62 -11.45 -0.72
CA PRO A 424 18.02 -12.84 -0.87
C PRO A 424 18.03 -13.59 0.47
N ALA A 425 17.78 -14.89 0.44
CA ALA A 425 17.78 -15.76 1.62
C ALA A 425 19.12 -15.85 2.37
N THR A 426 20.17 -15.26 1.81
CA THR A 426 21.49 -15.12 2.44
C THR A 426 21.58 -13.97 3.44
N TRP A 427 20.57 -13.12 3.50
CA TRP A 427 20.53 -12.05 4.51
C TRP A 427 20.27 -12.61 5.89
N ASP A 428 20.99 -12.08 6.86
CA ASP A 428 20.84 -12.47 8.26
C ASP A 428 19.72 -11.65 8.92
N VAL A 429 18.73 -12.33 9.50
CA VAL A 429 17.57 -11.70 10.14
C VAL A 429 17.98 -10.78 11.31
N GLU A 430 19.03 -11.12 12.06
CA GLU A 430 19.47 -10.35 13.22
C GLU A 430 20.36 -9.14 12.83
N VAL A 431 20.87 -9.11 11.59
CA VAL A 431 21.81 -8.07 11.11
C VAL A 431 21.21 -7.19 10.01
N ASP A 432 20.63 -7.81 8.98
CA ASP A 432 20.20 -7.14 7.76
C ASP A 432 18.75 -6.63 7.84
N TYR A 433 17.89 -7.25 8.66
CA TYR A 433 16.50 -6.81 8.84
C TYR A 433 16.45 -5.69 9.89
N LYS A 434 15.66 -4.66 9.60
CA LYS A 434 15.54 -3.44 10.43
C LYS A 434 14.15 -3.25 11.02
N ASP A 435 13.17 -3.97 10.50
CA ASP A 435 11.78 -3.82 10.88
C ASP A 435 11.50 -4.37 12.29
N VAL A 436 10.72 -3.60 13.08
CA VAL A 436 10.38 -3.94 14.46
C VAL A 436 9.55 -5.22 14.55
N GLU A 437 8.59 -5.44 13.63
CA GLU A 437 7.75 -6.63 13.60
C GLU A 437 8.59 -7.89 13.33
N SER A 438 9.47 -7.83 12.33
CA SER A 438 10.40 -8.92 11.99
C SER A 438 11.30 -9.29 13.17
N GLY A 439 11.91 -8.28 13.79
CA GLY A 439 12.78 -8.47 14.95
C GLY A 439 12.03 -9.03 16.17
N ASN A 440 10.83 -8.54 16.47
CA ASN A 440 10.01 -9.02 17.58
C ASN A 440 9.57 -10.47 17.36
N TYR A 441 9.10 -10.81 16.16
CA TYR A 441 8.71 -12.19 15.84
C TYR A 441 9.88 -13.15 15.99
N TYR A 442 11.05 -12.81 15.44
CA TYR A 442 12.22 -13.69 15.55
C TYR A 442 12.64 -13.89 17.02
N ARG A 443 12.73 -12.81 17.81
CA ARG A 443 13.03 -12.88 19.25
C ARG A 443 12.01 -13.70 20.03
N TYR A 444 10.72 -13.53 19.72
CA TYR A 444 9.64 -14.33 20.31
C TYR A 444 9.84 -15.83 20.06
N VAL A 445 10.12 -16.24 18.81
CA VAL A 445 10.37 -17.66 18.47
C VAL A 445 11.61 -18.19 19.21
N VAL A 446 12.70 -17.43 19.25
CA VAL A 446 13.92 -17.82 19.95
C VAL A 446 13.65 -18.02 21.45
N ALA A 447 12.93 -17.11 22.08
CA ALA A 447 12.59 -17.20 23.50
C ALA A 447 11.65 -18.39 23.80
N LYS A 448 10.56 -18.54 23.04
CA LYS A 448 9.56 -19.61 23.20
C LYS A 448 10.16 -20.99 23.01
N THR A 449 11.09 -21.15 22.07
CA THR A 449 11.72 -22.44 21.75
C THR A 449 13.09 -22.65 22.43
N LYS A 450 13.49 -21.73 23.31
CA LYS A 450 14.80 -21.75 24.01
C LYS A 450 15.98 -21.85 23.02
N GLY A 451 15.86 -21.21 21.87
CA GLY A 451 16.90 -21.15 20.86
C GLY A 451 17.02 -22.40 19.98
N ASP A 452 15.98 -23.22 19.88
CA ASP A 452 15.96 -24.40 19.00
C ASP A 452 16.35 -24.02 17.55
N ALA A 453 17.32 -24.73 16.98
CA ALA A 453 17.91 -24.38 15.69
C ALA A 453 16.92 -24.54 14.52
N GLU A 454 16.06 -25.55 14.54
CA GLU A 454 15.07 -25.76 13.49
C GLU A 454 13.93 -24.74 13.58
N ALA A 455 13.54 -24.33 14.79
CA ALA A 455 12.57 -23.27 14.97
C ALA A 455 13.10 -21.91 14.47
N LYS A 456 14.35 -21.58 14.79
CA LYS A 456 15.04 -20.38 14.26
C LYS A 456 15.08 -20.39 12.72
N LYS A 457 15.44 -21.53 12.12
CA LYS A 457 15.48 -21.70 10.67
C LYS A 457 14.10 -21.51 10.02
N ARG A 458 13.05 -22.08 10.63
CA ARG A 458 11.65 -21.87 10.15
C ARG A 458 11.23 -20.41 10.26
N ALA A 459 11.52 -19.74 11.40
CA ALA A 459 11.21 -18.33 11.57
C ALA A 459 11.92 -17.45 10.53
N ALA A 460 13.22 -17.69 10.30
CA ALA A 460 13.98 -17.00 9.26
C ALA A 460 13.40 -17.22 7.86
N ALA A 461 12.95 -18.44 7.54
CA ALA A 461 12.32 -18.75 6.26
C ALA A 461 10.94 -18.07 6.09
N SER A 462 10.15 -17.95 7.16
CA SER A 462 8.89 -17.20 7.14
C SER A 462 9.13 -15.70 6.91
N LEU A 463 10.11 -15.12 7.60
CA LEU A 463 10.51 -13.73 7.40
C LEU A 463 11.05 -13.49 5.99
N GLN A 464 11.90 -14.41 5.47
CA GLN A 464 12.39 -14.35 4.10
C GLN A 464 11.25 -14.31 3.06
N HIS A 465 10.09 -14.87 3.38
CA HIS A 465 8.94 -14.88 2.48
C HIS A 465 8.03 -13.65 2.64
N LEU A 466 7.82 -13.15 3.87
CA LEU A 466 6.74 -12.22 4.20
C LEU A 466 7.15 -10.92 4.89
N ALA A 467 8.45 -10.73 5.25
CA ALA A 467 8.86 -9.57 6.04
C ALA A 467 8.64 -8.24 5.30
N ARG A 468 8.28 -7.20 6.06
CA ARG A 468 8.15 -5.81 5.59
C ARG A 468 9.49 -5.26 5.09
N ASP A 469 10.61 -5.76 5.62
CA ASP A 469 11.96 -5.37 5.23
C ASP A 469 12.18 -5.44 3.71
N HIS A 470 11.58 -6.41 3.03
CA HIS A 470 11.71 -6.59 1.58
C HIS A 470 11.17 -5.42 0.76
N ALA A 471 10.16 -4.72 1.28
CA ALA A 471 9.63 -3.52 0.65
C ALA A 471 10.44 -2.27 1.03
N ARG A 472 11.19 -2.31 2.14
CA ARG A 472 11.89 -1.14 2.70
C ARG A 472 13.35 -1.01 2.25
N VAL A 473 13.86 -1.96 1.46
CA VAL A 473 15.18 -1.84 0.83
C VAL A 473 15.24 -0.62 -0.10
N PRO A 474 16.41 0.04 -0.22
CA PRO A 474 16.57 1.20 -1.07
C PRO A 474 16.20 0.95 -2.54
N MET A 475 15.58 1.94 -3.16
CA MET A 475 15.22 1.95 -4.58
C MET A 475 16.46 1.80 -5.46
N GLN A 476 16.34 1.01 -6.53
CA GLN A 476 17.45 0.68 -7.43
C GLN A 476 17.42 1.59 -8.67
N TRP A 477 18.11 2.74 -8.58
CA TRP A 477 18.14 3.74 -9.64
C TRP A 477 19.13 3.40 -10.76
N SER A 478 20.30 2.86 -10.42
CA SER A 478 21.35 2.59 -11.40
C SER A 478 22.30 1.48 -10.95
N ASP A 479 23.24 1.14 -11.82
CA ASP A 479 24.35 0.24 -11.57
C ASP A 479 25.52 0.86 -10.74
N ALA A 480 25.40 2.13 -10.34
CA ALA A 480 26.36 2.80 -9.48
C ALA A 480 26.41 2.22 -8.06
N ALA A 481 27.38 2.62 -7.25
CA ALA A 481 27.46 2.24 -5.85
C ALA A 481 26.13 2.53 -5.13
N ASN A 482 25.75 1.68 -4.16
CA ASN A 482 24.49 1.78 -3.43
C ASN A 482 23.27 1.91 -4.36
N ALA A 483 23.27 1.25 -5.52
CA ALA A 483 22.23 1.32 -6.54
C ALA A 483 21.92 2.72 -7.07
N GLY A 484 22.81 3.70 -6.89
CA GLY A 484 22.56 5.11 -7.17
C GLY A 484 21.52 5.77 -6.24
N PHE A 485 21.16 5.09 -5.17
CA PHE A 485 20.26 5.61 -4.14
C PHE A 485 20.92 6.72 -3.32
N THR A 486 22.17 6.50 -2.88
CA THR A 486 22.96 7.42 -2.07
C THR A 486 24.43 7.48 -2.51
N ILE A 487 25.08 8.62 -2.25
CA ILE A 487 26.54 8.77 -2.32
C ILE A 487 27.23 8.52 -0.97
N ALA A 488 26.48 8.30 0.11
CA ALA A 488 27.04 7.90 1.40
C ALA A 488 27.81 6.59 1.28
N LYS A 489 28.74 6.39 2.20
CA LYS A 489 29.48 5.12 2.31
C LYS A 489 28.54 3.93 2.57
N GLU A 490 27.55 4.13 3.43
CA GLU A 490 26.59 3.11 3.85
C GLU A 490 25.18 3.70 3.86
N PRO A 491 24.21 3.07 3.16
CA PRO A 491 22.80 3.44 3.28
C PRO A 491 22.23 2.97 4.62
N TRP A 492 21.13 3.57 5.06
CA TRP A 492 20.44 3.22 6.32
C TRP A 492 20.03 1.75 6.37
N MET A 493 19.71 1.17 5.22
CA MET A 493 19.41 -0.24 5.03
C MET A 493 20.20 -0.77 3.82
N ARG A 494 20.65 -2.01 3.92
CA ARG A 494 21.43 -2.69 2.87
C ARG A 494 20.68 -2.72 1.54
N VAL A 495 21.38 -2.43 0.45
CA VAL A 495 20.88 -2.56 -0.92
C VAL A 495 20.94 -4.02 -1.37
N VAL A 496 19.94 -4.48 -2.12
CA VAL A 496 19.96 -5.83 -2.70
C VAL A 496 20.94 -5.89 -3.86
N ASP A 497 21.86 -6.83 -3.87
CA ASP A 497 23.02 -6.92 -4.79
C ASP A 497 22.63 -7.05 -6.27
N ASN A 498 21.38 -7.42 -6.59
CA ASN A 498 20.90 -7.55 -7.96
C ASN A 498 20.77 -6.20 -8.71
N TYR A 499 20.92 -5.07 -8.03
CA TYR A 499 20.83 -3.72 -8.61
C TYR A 499 21.76 -3.49 -9.81
N LYS A 500 22.84 -4.24 -9.92
CA LYS A 500 23.74 -4.17 -11.08
C LYS A 500 23.03 -4.43 -12.41
N LYS A 501 21.96 -5.20 -12.40
CA LYS A 501 21.15 -5.54 -13.57
C LYS A 501 19.72 -5.03 -13.48
N LEU A 502 19.13 -5.09 -12.28
CA LEU A 502 17.79 -4.64 -11.99
C LEU A 502 17.84 -3.21 -11.46
N ASN A 503 17.63 -2.23 -12.32
CA ASN A 503 17.58 -0.81 -11.92
C ASN A 503 16.85 0.02 -12.98
N VAL A 504 16.40 1.22 -12.59
CA VAL A 504 15.66 2.15 -13.45
C VAL A 504 16.44 2.47 -14.72
N LYS A 505 17.70 2.94 -14.59
CA LYS A 505 18.53 3.39 -15.72
C LYS A 505 18.74 2.33 -16.81
N THR A 506 18.81 1.06 -16.42
CA THR A 506 18.93 -0.05 -17.37
C THR A 506 17.61 -0.31 -18.06
N GLN A 507 16.50 -0.32 -17.29
CA GLN A 507 15.16 -0.64 -17.81
C GLN A 507 14.56 0.48 -18.67
N GLU A 508 14.93 1.73 -18.46
CA GLU A 508 14.52 2.85 -19.35
C GLU A 508 15.04 2.71 -20.79
N LYS A 509 16.09 1.92 -20.98
CA LYS A 509 16.69 1.66 -22.30
C LYS A 509 16.21 0.35 -22.95
N ASP A 510 15.44 -0.43 -22.23
CA ASP A 510 14.95 -1.74 -22.65
C ASP A 510 13.42 -1.71 -22.82
N GLU A 511 12.97 -1.65 -24.08
CA GLU A 511 11.53 -1.69 -24.41
C GLU A 511 10.84 -2.98 -23.93
N GLY A 512 11.61 -4.08 -23.78
CA GLY A 512 11.14 -5.35 -23.24
C GLY A 512 11.10 -5.40 -21.71
N SER A 513 11.47 -4.33 -20.98
CA SER A 513 11.55 -4.31 -19.52
C SER A 513 10.18 -4.33 -18.84
N VAL A 514 10.18 -4.61 -17.52
CA VAL A 514 9.00 -4.50 -16.66
C VAL A 514 8.54 -3.04 -16.56
N LEU A 515 9.48 -2.09 -16.50
CA LEU A 515 9.21 -0.64 -16.46
C LEU A 515 8.48 -0.16 -17.73
N ALA A 516 8.98 -0.52 -18.90
CA ALA A 516 8.34 -0.15 -20.16
C ALA A 516 6.93 -0.73 -20.24
N PHE A 517 6.75 -1.96 -19.79
CA PHE A 517 5.45 -2.62 -19.75
C PHE A 517 4.48 -1.93 -18.78
N TRP A 518 4.92 -1.54 -17.58
CA TRP A 518 4.10 -0.77 -16.64
C TRP A 518 3.64 0.55 -17.24
N LYS A 519 4.55 1.33 -17.83
CA LYS A 519 4.19 2.58 -18.53
C LYS A 519 3.11 2.36 -19.59
N ALA A 520 3.25 1.30 -20.39
CA ALA A 520 2.25 0.95 -21.41
C ALA A 520 0.90 0.55 -20.77
N MET A 521 0.91 -0.24 -19.69
CA MET A 521 -0.32 -0.69 -19.01
C MET A 521 -1.06 0.48 -18.33
N LEU A 522 -0.36 1.42 -17.72
CA LEU A 522 -1.00 2.61 -17.12
C LEU A 522 -1.68 3.47 -18.20
N GLN A 523 -1.05 3.64 -19.36
CA GLN A 523 -1.68 4.34 -20.49
C GLN A 523 -2.88 3.56 -21.04
N LEU A 524 -2.76 2.25 -21.21
CA LEU A 524 -3.85 1.39 -21.69
C LEU A 524 -5.04 1.45 -20.74
N ARG A 525 -4.82 1.38 -19.43
CA ARG A 525 -5.84 1.52 -18.39
C ARG A 525 -6.58 2.86 -18.50
N LYS A 526 -5.86 3.98 -18.64
CA LYS A 526 -6.46 5.32 -18.80
C LYS A 526 -7.32 5.42 -20.05
N ARG A 527 -6.82 4.94 -21.19
CA ARG A 527 -7.56 4.99 -22.47
C ARG A 527 -8.81 4.11 -22.47
N ASN A 528 -8.85 3.05 -21.65
CA ASN A 528 -9.96 2.11 -21.58
C ASN A 528 -10.63 2.11 -20.21
N ALA A 529 -10.64 3.26 -19.51
CA ALA A 529 -11.08 3.34 -18.11
C ALA A 529 -12.52 2.87 -17.92
N ASP A 530 -13.45 3.22 -18.82
CA ASP A 530 -14.84 2.79 -18.74
C ASP A 530 -14.97 1.27 -18.70
N LEU A 531 -14.22 0.56 -19.54
CA LEU A 531 -14.27 -0.90 -19.60
C LEU A 531 -13.42 -1.55 -18.51
N LEU A 532 -12.16 -1.16 -18.35
CA LEU A 532 -11.23 -1.85 -17.45
C LEU A 532 -11.41 -1.44 -15.99
N VAL A 533 -11.70 -0.15 -15.72
CA VAL A 533 -11.82 0.39 -14.36
C VAL A 533 -13.26 0.31 -13.85
N HIS A 534 -14.22 0.73 -14.68
CA HIS A 534 -15.63 0.84 -14.28
C HIS A 534 -16.51 -0.32 -14.73
N GLY A 535 -16.01 -1.21 -15.58
CA GLY A 535 -16.74 -2.39 -16.01
C GLY A 535 -17.01 -3.38 -14.88
N ASP A 536 -18.12 -4.08 -14.93
CA ASP A 536 -18.46 -5.14 -13.99
C ASP A 536 -17.48 -6.31 -14.11
N PHE A 537 -17.08 -6.85 -12.98
CA PHE A 537 -16.14 -7.97 -12.89
C PHE A 537 -16.88 -9.29 -12.86
N VAL A 538 -16.50 -10.22 -13.72
CA VAL A 538 -17.02 -11.59 -13.76
C VAL A 538 -15.87 -12.59 -13.72
N LEU A 539 -15.78 -13.39 -12.66
CA LEU A 539 -14.81 -14.46 -12.55
C LEU A 539 -15.21 -15.67 -13.40
N HIS A 540 -14.29 -16.17 -14.21
CA HIS A 540 -14.39 -17.43 -14.94
C HIS A 540 -13.43 -18.47 -14.35
N VAL A 541 -13.70 -19.75 -14.58
CA VAL A 541 -12.85 -20.92 -14.19
C VAL A 541 -12.31 -20.81 -12.76
N ARG A 542 -13.19 -20.59 -11.79
CA ARG A 542 -12.85 -20.32 -10.39
C ARG A 542 -11.88 -21.36 -9.80
N GLU A 543 -12.17 -22.66 -10.04
CA GLU A 543 -11.44 -23.78 -9.44
C GLU A 543 -10.14 -24.15 -10.16
N ASP A 544 -9.84 -23.52 -11.31
CA ASP A 544 -8.59 -23.76 -12.03
C ASP A 544 -7.40 -23.23 -11.22
N ASP A 545 -6.41 -24.06 -10.94
CA ASP A 545 -5.25 -23.75 -10.10
C ASP A 545 -4.04 -23.19 -10.89
N LYS A 546 -4.19 -23.01 -12.22
CA LYS A 546 -3.12 -22.57 -13.13
C LYS A 546 -3.44 -21.28 -13.87
N VAL A 547 -4.71 -21.09 -14.24
CA VAL A 547 -5.13 -19.96 -15.06
C VAL A 547 -6.16 -19.09 -14.32
N PHE A 548 -5.89 -17.80 -14.24
CA PHE A 548 -6.86 -16.81 -13.74
C PHE A 548 -7.53 -16.12 -14.92
N VAL A 549 -8.84 -16.30 -15.05
CA VAL A 549 -9.63 -15.72 -16.14
C VAL A 549 -10.77 -14.90 -15.55
N PHE A 550 -10.85 -13.64 -15.99
CA PHE A 550 -11.96 -12.77 -15.65
C PHE A 550 -12.38 -11.89 -16.82
N GLU A 551 -13.59 -11.41 -16.76
CA GLU A 551 -14.19 -10.53 -17.75
C GLU A 551 -14.56 -9.20 -17.11
N LYS A 552 -14.37 -8.12 -17.85
CA LYS A 552 -14.88 -6.78 -17.52
C LYS A 552 -15.97 -6.41 -18.52
N LYS A 553 -17.15 -5.95 -18.06
CA LYS A 553 -18.31 -5.60 -18.89
C LYS A 553 -18.70 -4.15 -18.72
N PHE A 554 -18.82 -3.43 -19.83
CA PHE A 554 -19.30 -2.04 -19.82
C PHE A 554 -19.93 -1.66 -21.17
N GLY A 555 -21.14 -1.09 -21.18
CA GLY A 555 -21.75 -0.51 -22.37
C GLY A 555 -21.90 -1.47 -23.56
N GLY A 556 -22.17 -2.75 -23.33
CA GLY A 556 -22.28 -3.78 -24.39
C GLY A 556 -20.93 -4.27 -24.92
N GLN A 557 -19.83 -3.88 -24.28
CA GLN A 557 -18.49 -4.38 -24.57
C GLN A 557 -17.95 -5.24 -23.44
N SER A 558 -17.09 -6.18 -23.80
CA SER A 558 -16.34 -7.03 -22.88
C SER A 558 -14.84 -6.92 -23.10
N ALA A 559 -14.08 -7.00 -22.00
CA ALA A 559 -12.66 -7.31 -22.01
C ALA A 559 -12.45 -8.62 -21.25
N LEU A 560 -11.94 -9.64 -21.96
CA LEU A 560 -11.56 -10.92 -21.35
C LEU A 560 -10.07 -10.89 -21.04
N VAL A 561 -9.72 -11.14 -19.77
CA VAL A 561 -8.34 -11.22 -19.28
C VAL A 561 -8.05 -12.67 -18.92
N ALA A 562 -6.97 -13.23 -19.45
CA ALA A 562 -6.51 -14.56 -19.10
C ALA A 562 -5.02 -14.53 -18.73
N LEU A 563 -4.68 -15.10 -17.59
CA LEU A 563 -3.37 -15.03 -16.93
C LEU A 563 -2.92 -16.44 -16.57
N ASN A 564 -1.79 -16.88 -17.08
CA ASN A 564 -1.14 -18.13 -16.69
C ASN A 564 -0.24 -17.87 -15.47
N PHE A 565 -0.55 -18.48 -14.32
CA PHE A 565 0.22 -18.35 -13.08
C PHE A 565 1.27 -19.47 -12.92
N THR A 566 1.68 -20.10 -14.00
CA THR A 566 2.64 -21.21 -13.97
C THR A 566 3.86 -20.96 -14.87
N GLU A 567 4.91 -21.72 -14.64
CA GLU A 567 6.11 -21.75 -15.49
C GLU A 567 5.89 -22.54 -16.79
N ASP A 568 4.82 -23.33 -16.86
CA ASP A 568 4.49 -24.20 -17.99
C ASP A 568 3.66 -23.47 -19.05
N GLU A 569 3.62 -24.03 -20.25
CA GLU A 569 2.68 -23.65 -21.29
C GLU A 569 1.33 -24.35 -21.05
N ILE A 570 0.24 -23.59 -21.08
CA ILE A 570 -1.11 -24.08 -20.78
C ILE A 570 -2.01 -23.95 -22.00
N ASN A 571 -2.61 -25.03 -22.42
CA ASN A 571 -3.70 -25.01 -23.39
C ASN A 571 -4.93 -24.35 -22.73
N PHE A 572 -5.33 -23.22 -23.27
CA PHE A 572 -6.44 -22.42 -22.75
C PHE A 572 -7.48 -22.22 -23.84
N GLU A 573 -8.72 -22.62 -23.54
CA GLU A 573 -9.89 -22.30 -24.34
C GLU A 573 -10.59 -21.10 -23.72
N ALA A 574 -10.60 -19.97 -24.45
CA ALA A 574 -11.25 -18.76 -23.99
C ALA A 574 -12.76 -18.97 -23.85
N PRO A 575 -13.39 -18.55 -22.73
CA PRO A 575 -14.83 -18.52 -22.60
C PRO A 575 -15.48 -17.75 -23.74
N ALA A 576 -16.64 -18.22 -24.22
CA ALA A 576 -17.36 -17.60 -25.34
C ALA A 576 -18.12 -16.34 -24.88
N VAL A 577 -17.38 -15.29 -24.50
CA VAL A 577 -17.93 -14.02 -23.97
C VAL A 577 -18.24 -12.99 -25.05
N PHE A 578 -17.72 -13.17 -26.26
CA PHE A 578 -17.89 -12.25 -27.38
C PHE A 578 -18.91 -12.73 -28.41
N GLU A 579 -19.51 -11.80 -29.15
CA GLU A 579 -20.21 -12.13 -30.38
C GLU A 579 -19.22 -12.76 -31.39
N ALA A 580 -19.73 -13.59 -32.30
CA ALA A 580 -18.89 -14.32 -33.22
C ALA A 580 -18.07 -13.36 -34.11
N GLY A 581 -16.75 -13.54 -34.12
CA GLY A 581 -15.82 -12.74 -34.92
C GLY A 581 -15.46 -11.36 -34.33
N GLU A 582 -16.02 -10.96 -33.19
CA GLU A 582 -15.81 -9.63 -32.59
C GLU A 582 -14.56 -9.55 -31.67
N ALA A 583 -14.02 -10.69 -31.24
CA ALA A 583 -12.86 -10.71 -30.33
C ALA A 583 -11.59 -10.20 -31.02
N LYS A 584 -11.00 -9.15 -30.47
CA LYS A 584 -9.70 -8.60 -30.88
C LYS A 584 -8.75 -8.61 -29.70
N ARG A 585 -7.50 -9.10 -29.90
CA ARG A 585 -6.48 -9.03 -28.85
C ARG A 585 -6.04 -7.58 -28.66
N LEU A 586 -6.20 -7.06 -27.45
CA LEU A 586 -5.82 -5.71 -27.05
C LEU A 586 -4.34 -5.64 -26.65
N VAL A 587 -3.88 -6.60 -25.84
CA VAL A 587 -2.50 -6.66 -25.33
C VAL A 587 -2.12 -8.11 -24.96
N SER A 588 -0.82 -8.41 -25.01
CA SER A 588 -0.18 -9.59 -24.43
C SER A 588 1.12 -9.19 -23.75
N THR A 589 1.51 -9.91 -22.70
CA THR A 589 2.81 -9.73 -22.03
C THR A 589 3.99 -10.21 -22.89
N TYR A 590 3.71 -10.88 -24.02
CA TYR A 590 4.68 -11.29 -25.03
C TYR A 590 4.42 -10.52 -26.33
N GLU A 591 5.48 -9.96 -26.91
CA GLU A 591 5.38 -9.00 -28.03
C GLU A 591 5.11 -9.63 -29.39
N ASP A 592 5.45 -10.95 -29.55
CA ASP A 592 5.41 -11.62 -30.86
C ASP A 592 4.01 -11.91 -31.43
N GLY A 593 2.98 -11.54 -30.70
CA GLY A 593 1.61 -11.62 -31.17
C GLY A 593 1.08 -13.03 -31.48
N LYS A 594 1.77 -14.10 -31.12
CA LYS A 594 1.36 -15.47 -31.46
C LYS A 594 0.03 -15.86 -30.83
N ALA A 595 -0.79 -16.56 -31.58
CA ALA A 595 -1.95 -17.30 -31.09
C ALA A 595 -1.49 -18.66 -30.53
N GLY A 596 -2.35 -19.35 -29.80
CA GLY A 596 -2.09 -20.66 -29.24
C GLY A 596 -2.12 -20.68 -27.72
N PRO A 597 -1.48 -21.67 -27.07
CA PRO A 597 -1.46 -21.82 -25.62
C PRO A 597 -0.97 -20.56 -24.90
N LEU A 598 -1.36 -20.39 -23.63
CA LEU A 598 -0.76 -19.38 -22.76
C LEU A 598 0.62 -19.88 -22.32
N ARG A 599 1.66 -19.12 -22.65
CA ARG A 599 3.04 -19.44 -22.26
C ARG A 599 3.30 -19.15 -20.79
N SER A 600 4.47 -19.53 -20.29
CA SER A 600 4.92 -19.28 -18.92
C SER A 600 4.65 -17.84 -18.49
N PHE A 601 3.87 -17.64 -17.44
CA PHE A 601 3.44 -16.32 -16.91
C PHE A 601 2.90 -15.36 -17.99
N GLU A 602 2.24 -15.88 -19.02
CA GLU A 602 1.64 -15.03 -20.04
C GLU A 602 0.28 -14.49 -19.58
N GLY A 603 0.08 -13.18 -19.77
CA GLY A 603 -1.20 -12.51 -19.67
C GLY A 603 -1.66 -12.01 -21.04
N ARG A 604 -2.94 -12.21 -21.38
CA ARG A 604 -3.58 -11.70 -22.60
C ARG A 604 -4.89 -11.02 -22.29
N VAL A 605 -5.18 -9.94 -23.00
CA VAL A 605 -6.48 -9.25 -22.97
C VAL A 605 -7.07 -9.23 -24.36
N TRP A 606 -8.33 -9.63 -24.47
CA TRP A 606 -9.14 -9.47 -25.68
C TRP A 606 -10.30 -8.52 -25.37
N VAL A 607 -10.72 -7.76 -26.38
CA VAL A 607 -11.87 -6.88 -26.31
C VAL A 607 -12.81 -7.11 -27.49
N GLY A 608 -14.09 -6.86 -27.29
CA GLY A 608 -15.11 -7.00 -28.34
C GLY A 608 -16.50 -6.77 -27.80
N ARG A 609 -17.52 -6.91 -28.67
CA ARG A 609 -18.91 -6.84 -28.23
C ARG A 609 -19.24 -8.02 -27.32
N SER A 610 -19.90 -7.72 -26.22
CA SER A 610 -20.40 -8.74 -25.31
C SER A 610 -21.42 -9.62 -26.00
N LYS A 611 -21.31 -10.93 -25.84
CA LYS A 611 -22.40 -11.84 -26.19
C LYS A 611 -23.61 -11.51 -25.32
N ALA A 612 -24.78 -11.40 -25.93
CA ALA A 612 -26.03 -11.27 -25.19
C ALA A 612 -26.18 -12.43 -24.19
N SER A 613 -26.46 -12.11 -22.92
CA SER A 613 -26.65 -13.09 -21.83
C SER A 613 -27.95 -13.84 -21.99
#